data_71d9b1a9934b1bbe59cd5e2e8dbbb086
#
_entry.id   71d9b1a9934b1bbe59cd5e2e8dbbb086
#
_cell.length_a   1.000
_cell.length_b   1.000
_cell.length_c   1.000
_cell.angle_alpha   90.00
_cell.angle_beta   90.00
_cell.angle_gamma   90.00
#
_symmetry.space_group_name_H-M   'P 1'
#
loop_
_entity.id
_entity.type
_entity.pdbx_description
1 polymer ?
#
loop_
_entity_poly.entity_id
_entity_poly.type
_entity_poly.pdbx_seq_one_letter_code
_entity_poly.pdbx_strand_id
1 'polypeptide(L)'
;MTLPQAPGPIGVFDSGYGGLTILHGIRQLLPQYDYLYLGDNARAPYGSRSFEVVYQFTRQAVHKLFAMGCHLVVIGCNTASAK
;
A
#
# COMPACT_ATOMS: atom_id res chain seq x y z
N MET A 1 11.48 11.29 18.01
CA MET A 1 11.59 11.97 16.70
C MET A 1 10.20 12.33 16.22
N THR A 2 10.00 13.58 15.97
CA THR A 2 8.75 14.02 15.38
C THR A 2 8.86 13.79 13.88
N LEU A 3 8.01 12.96 13.33
CA LEU A 3 7.91 12.86 11.88
C LEU A 3 7.59 14.26 11.34
N PRO A 4 8.21 14.67 10.24
CA PRO A 4 7.81 15.91 9.62
C PRO A 4 6.30 15.88 9.47
N GLN A 5 5.67 16.99 9.74
CA GLN A 5 4.24 17.17 9.56
C GLN A 5 3.96 17.04 8.06
N ALA A 6 4.15 15.85 7.52
CA ALA A 6 3.76 15.61 6.15
C ALA A 6 2.24 15.67 6.13
N PRO A 7 1.66 16.65 5.48
CA PRO A 7 0.22 16.67 5.33
C PRO A 7 -0.17 15.50 4.45
N GLY A 8 -1.06 14.70 4.90
CA GLY A 8 -1.58 13.64 4.10
C GLY A 8 -1.49 12.29 4.78
N PRO A 9 -2.29 11.33 4.30
CA PRO A 9 -2.36 10.02 4.90
C PRO A 9 -1.17 9.14 4.54
N ILE A 10 -0.99 8.09 5.33
CA ILE A 10 -0.11 6.99 4.99
C ILE A 10 -0.88 6.08 4.04
N GLY A 11 -0.32 5.83 2.87
CA GLY A 11 -0.92 4.91 1.90
C GLY A 11 -0.55 3.47 2.23
N VAL A 12 -1.51 2.56 2.12
CA VAL A 12 -1.27 1.13 2.28
C VAL A 12 -1.80 0.44 1.03
N PHE A 13 -0.91 -0.20 0.30
CA PHE A 13 -1.25 -0.94 -0.91
C PHE A 13 -1.27 -2.44 -0.64
N ASP A 14 -2.28 -3.10 -1.17
CA ASP A 14 -2.45 -4.55 -1.11
C ASP A 14 -2.92 -5.06 -2.46
N SER A 15 -2.44 -6.24 -2.84
CA SER A 15 -2.83 -6.88 -4.10
C SER A 15 -4.22 -7.54 -4.06
N GLY A 16 -4.93 -7.42 -2.94
CA GLY A 16 -6.27 -7.94 -2.79
C GLY A 16 -6.48 -8.90 -1.63
N TYR A 17 -5.39 -9.42 -1.04
CA TYR A 17 -5.47 -10.37 0.06
C TYR A 17 -4.49 -9.99 1.18
N GLY A 18 -4.99 -9.91 2.40
CA GLY A 18 -4.17 -9.80 3.59
C GLY A 18 -3.77 -8.39 4.01
N GLY A 19 -3.93 -7.41 3.15
CA GLY A 19 -3.48 -6.05 3.45
C GLY A 19 -4.26 -5.37 4.57
N LEU A 20 -5.51 -5.74 4.76
CA LEU A 20 -6.31 -5.18 5.86
C LEU A 20 -5.76 -5.57 7.23
N THR A 21 -5.20 -6.77 7.36
CA THR A 21 -4.54 -7.19 8.60
C THR A 21 -3.34 -6.31 8.90
N ILE A 22 -2.54 -6.01 7.87
CA ILE A 22 -1.37 -5.13 8.01
C ILE A 22 -1.80 -3.72 8.36
N LEU A 23 -2.81 -3.20 7.69
CA LEU A 23 -3.37 -1.88 7.99
C LEU A 23 -3.83 -1.80 9.44
N HIS A 24 -4.54 -2.81 9.91
CA HIS A 24 -5.03 -2.85 11.28
C HIS A 24 -3.87 -2.80 12.28
N GLY A 25 -2.82 -3.58 12.05
CA GLY A 25 -1.63 -3.59 12.90
C GLY A 25 -0.91 -2.25 12.93
N ILE A 26 -0.75 -1.61 11.78
CA ILE A 26 -0.10 -0.30 11.70
C ILE A 26 -0.94 0.75 12.44
N ARG A 27 -2.26 0.72 12.29
CA ARG A 27 -3.13 1.67 12.99
C ARG A 27 -3.07 1.52 14.50
N GLN A 28 -2.88 0.32 15.00
CA GLN A 28 -2.72 0.10 16.44
C GLN A 28 -1.42 0.72 16.96
N LEU A 29 -0.35 0.67 16.17
CA LEU A 29 0.95 1.21 16.55
C LEU A 29 1.02 2.72 16.36
N LEU A 30 0.37 3.22 15.33
CA LEU A 30 0.44 4.63 14.91
C LEU A 30 -0.97 5.19 14.72
N PRO A 31 -1.76 5.29 15.80
CA PRO A 31 -3.16 5.70 15.67
C PRO A 31 -3.35 7.19 15.35
N GLN A 32 -2.30 7.98 15.47
CA GLN A 32 -2.37 9.43 15.26
C GLN A 32 -2.35 9.82 13.78
N TYR A 33 -2.08 8.86 12.88
CA TYR A 33 -2.03 9.15 11.45
C TYR A 33 -3.31 8.74 10.76
N ASP A 34 -3.61 9.42 9.65
CA ASP A 34 -4.66 9.00 8.75
C ASP A 34 -4.10 7.98 7.75
N TYR A 35 -4.98 7.14 7.23
CA TYR A 35 -4.57 6.06 6.32
C TYR A 35 -5.45 6.05 5.09
N LEU A 36 -4.84 5.74 3.95
CA LEU A 36 -5.54 5.52 2.70
C LEU A 36 -5.19 4.13 2.20
N TYR A 37 -6.17 3.26 2.16
CA TYR A 37 -5.98 1.87 1.76
C TYR A 37 -6.39 1.69 0.31
N LEU A 38 -5.53 1.04 -0.47
CA LEU A 38 -5.81 0.67 -1.85
C LEU A 38 -5.61 -0.83 -2.02
N GLY A 39 -6.72 -1.56 -2.22
CA GLY A 39 -6.69 -2.98 -2.51
C GLY A 39 -7.00 -3.23 -3.98
N ASP A 40 -6.13 -3.94 -4.67
CA ASP A 40 -6.31 -4.21 -6.09
C ASP A 40 -7.02 -5.55 -6.31
N ASN A 41 -8.24 -5.63 -5.82
CA ASN A 41 -9.04 -6.87 -5.87
C ASN A 41 -9.37 -7.27 -7.31
N ALA A 42 -9.52 -6.29 -8.20
CA ALA A 42 -9.91 -6.54 -9.58
C ALA A 42 -8.84 -7.34 -10.34
N ARG A 43 -7.58 -7.22 -9.95
CA ARG A 43 -6.46 -7.87 -10.63
C ARG A 43 -5.80 -8.98 -9.79
N ALA A 44 -6.34 -9.25 -8.60
CA ALA A 44 -5.85 -10.33 -7.76
C ALA A 44 -6.18 -11.69 -8.39
N PRO A 45 -5.37 -12.73 -8.14
CA PRO A 45 -4.13 -12.72 -7.36
C PRO A 45 -2.92 -12.32 -8.21
N TYR A 46 -1.96 -11.69 -7.55
CA TYR A 46 -0.71 -11.29 -8.22
C TYR A 46 0.28 -12.46 -8.35
N GLY A 47 0.16 -13.46 -7.49
CA GLY A 47 1.15 -14.53 -7.41
C GLY A 47 1.35 -15.32 -8.69
N SER A 48 0.30 -15.44 -9.51
CA SER A 48 0.35 -16.16 -10.78
C SER A 48 0.79 -15.29 -11.94
N ARG A 49 1.07 -14.02 -11.70
CA ARG A 49 1.44 -13.09 -12.77
C ARG A 49 2.95 -12.98 -12.90
N SER A 50 3.40 -12.53 -14.09
CA SER A 50 4.82 -12.33 -14.33
C SER A 50 5.36 -11.18 -13.48
N PHE A 51 6.68 -11.17 -13.30
CA PHE A 51 7.36 -10.08 -12.61
C PHE A 51 6.99 -8.72 -13.20
N GLU A 52 7.03 -8.62 -14.54
CA GLU A 52 6.75 -7.36 -15.22
C GLU A 52 5.34 -6.86 -14.94
N VAL A 53 4.36 -7.75 -14.98
CA VAL A 53 2.97 -7.39 -14.73
C VAL A 53 2.78 -6.93 -13.28
N VAL A 54 3.34 -7.66 -12.31
CA VAL A 54 3.25 -7.29 -10.90
C VAL A 54 3.92 -5.95 -10.65
N TYR A 55 5.08 -5.72 -11.28
CA TYR A 55 5.78 -4.45 -11.18
C TYR A 55 4.92 -3.30 -11.67
N GLN A 56 4.30 -3.45 -12.84
CA GLN A 56 3.45 -2.40 -13.41
C GLN A 56 2.23 -2.12 -12.55
N PHE A 57 1.59 -3.16 -12.02
CA PHE A 57 0.43 -2.97 -11.15
C PHE A 57 0.81 -2.26 -9.86
N THR A 58 1.92 -2.66 -9.25
CA THR A 58 2.42 -2.05 -8.02
C THR A 58 2.77 -0.59 -8.26
N ARG A 59 3.47 -0.32 -9.36
CA ARG A 59 3.85 1.04 -9.73
C ARG A 59 2.62 1.93 -9.91
N GLN A 60 1.60 1.46 -10.62
CA GLN A 60 0.37 2.21 -10.82
C GLN A 60 -0.31 2.54 -9.48
N ALA A 61 -0.38 1.55 -8.58
CA ALA A 61 -1.00 1.74 -7.28
C ALA A 61 -0.25 2.76 -6.43
N VAL A 62 1.08 2.66 -6.38
CA VAL A 62 1.92 3.57 -5.61
C VAL A 62 1.80 4.99 -6.15
N HIS A 63 1.85 5.16 -7.47
CA HIS A 63 1.66 6.47 -8.08
C HIS A 63 0.29 7.07 -7.76
N LYS A 64 -0.74 6.24 -7.79
CA LYS A 64 -2.08 6.70 -7.45
C LYS A 64 -2.16 7.19 -6.01
N LEU A 65 -1.56 6.45 -5.08
CA LEU A 65 -1.55 6.85 -3.67
C LEU A 65 -0.79 8.17 -3.47
N PHE A 66 0.35 8.34 -4.13
CA PHE A 66 1.07 9.60 -4.06
C PHE A 66 0.26 10.74 -4.68
N ALA A 67 -0.43 10.49 -5.78
CA ALA A 67 -1.28 11.49 -6.41
C ALA A 67 -2.46 11.90 -5.52
N MET A 68 -2.88 11.01 -4.63
CA MET A 68 -3.95 11.29 -3.67
C MET A 68 -3.47 11.95 -2.38
N GLY A 69 -2.20 12.32 -2.33
CA GLY A 69 -1.66 13.08 -1.20
C GLY A 69 -0.86 12.27 -0.18
N CYS A 70 -0.67 10.97 -0.40
CA CYS A 70 0.16 10.18 0.50
C CYS A 70 1.62 10.57 0.37
N HIS A 71 2.32 10.66 1.51
CA HIS A 71 3.76 10.93 1.54
C HIS A 71 4.57 9.69 1.85
N LEU A 72 3.90 8.65 2.33
CA LEU A 72 4.51 7.37 2.65
C LEU A 72 3.55 6.29 2.16
N VAL A 73 4.09 5.29 1.49
CA VAL A 73 3.29 4.17 1.01
C VAL A 73 3.90 2.88 1.55
N VAL A 74 3.06 2.07 2.20
CA VAL A 74 3.43 0.75 2.70
C VAL A 74 2.87 -0.29 1.73
N ILE A 75 3.74 -1.19 1.29
CA ILE A 75 3.33 -2.30 0.43
C ILE A 75 3.04 -3.50 1.32
N GLY A 76 1.76 -3.80 1.50
CA GLY A 76 1.30 -4.86 2.38
C GLY A 76 1.13 -6.22 1.72
N CYS A 77 1.78 -6.43 0.59
CA CYS A 77 1.64 -7.66 -0.20
C CYS A 77 3.01 -8.29 -0.41
N ASN A 78 3.18 -9.53 0.07
CA ASN A 78 4.45 -10.25 -0.09
C ASN A 78 4.84 -10.43 -1.55
N THR A 79 3.89 -10.72 -2.41
CA THR A 79 4.18 -10.91 -3.83
C THR A 79 4.73 -9.64 -4.46
N ALA A 80 4.08 -8.50 -4.21
CA ALA A 80 4.52 -7.22 -4.77
C ALA A 80 5.84 -6.75 -4.15
N SER A 81 6.02 -6.91 -2.85
CA SER A 81 7.24 -6.46 -2.18
C SER A 81 8.43 -7.39 -2.43
N ALA A 82 8.18 -8.65 -2.79
CA ALA A 82 9.25 -9.61 -3.12
C ALA A 82 9.74 -9.46 -4.56
N LYS A 83 9.02 -8.76 -5.38
CA LYS A 83 9.38 -8.51 -6.78
C LYS A 83 9.91 -7.10 -6.97
#